data_0c3eba4e92437ea378dbd0a305c7ed2b
#
_entry.id   0c3eba4e92437ea378dbd0a305c7ed2b
#
_cell.length_a   1.000
_cell.length_b   1.000
_cell.length_c   1.000
_cell.angle_alpha   90.00
_cell.angle_beta   90.00
_cell.angle_gamma   90.00
#
_symmetry.space_group_name_H-M   'P 1'
#
loop_
_entity.id
_entity.type
_entity.pdbx_description
1 polymer ?
#
loop_
_entity_poly.entity_id
_entity_poly.type
_entity_poly.pdbx_seq_one_letter_code
_entity_poly.pdbx_strand_id
1 'polypeptide(L)'
;VGAGEQTFAIASGEQVLLAREQGLPVVYVAAWYQEYPVGVVSLAEAGITTPQDLPGAIVGIPGLYGASYIGFNALLNAANLSESDIDLRSIGYNQVESLVTGQVEAAVIYLANEPVVLHSQGENVDIIRVADYLHLVANGLVTNEKMVSRQPEKLRAFIAALTQGIVDAAADPSEAYQISLAYVENLADADETVQREILAESIKLWQTGQPGYSDPTGWENMQNVLLDMGLLSQSLDLEQAFTNDFVP
;
A
#
# COMPACT_ATOMS: atom_id res chain seq x y z
N VAL A 1 15.63 -9.91 -4.60
CA VAL A 1 15.16 -10.00 -5.98
C VAL A 1 16.21 -9.39 -6.91
N GLY A 2 16.58 -8.12 -6.72
CA GLY A 2 17.58 -7.44 -7.56
C GLY A 2 18.94 -8.14 -7.59
N ALA A 3 19.43 -8.65 -6.46
CA ALA A 3 20.67 -9.44 -6.36
C ALA A 3 20.52 -10.88 -6.90
N GLY A 4 19.30 -11.33 -7.22
CA GLY A 4 19.04 -12.67 -7.75
C GLY A 4 18.95 -13.80 -6.70
N GLU A 5 18.97 -13.48 -5.42
CA GLU A 5 18.84 -14.48 -4.33
C GLU A 5 17.40 -14.98 -4.19
N GLN A 6 16.43 -14.08 -4.40
CA GLN A 6 15.00 -14.40 -4.44
C GLN A 6 14.45 -14.18 -5.85
N THR A 7 13.54 -15.03 -6.27
CA THR A 7 12.93 -14.93 -7.61
C THR A 7 11.80 -13.90 -7.63
N PHE A 8 11.00 -13.87 -6.57
CA PHE A 8 9.83 -13.01 -6.42
C PHE A 8 9.82 -12.33 -5.07
N ALA A 9 9.19 -11.17 -4.99
CA ALA A 9 8.84 -10.49 -3.75
C ALA A 9 7.54 -9.71 -3.96
N ILE A 10 6.87 -9.37 -2.87
CA ILE A 10 5.85 -8.33 -2.86
C ILE A 10 6.54 -7.04 -2.42
N ALA A 11 6.36 -5.99 -3.22
CA ALA A 11 6.88 -4.66 -2.94
C ALA A 11 5.95 -3.60 -3.52
N SER A 12 6.03 -2.39 -3.02
CA SER A 12 5.29 -1.24 -3.53
C SER A 12 6.02 -0.56 -4.69
N GLY A 13 5.29 0.21 -5.48
CA GLY A 13 5.81 0.83 -6.69
C GLY A 13 7.00 1.77 -6.44
N GLU A 14 6.97 2.55 -5.36
CA GLU A 14 8.08 3.44 -4.99
C GLU A 14 9.36 2.66 -4.71
N GLN A 15 9.28 1.48 -4.08
CA GLN A 15 10.45 0.64 -3.84
C GLN A 15 11.08 0.14 -5.14
N VAL A 16 10.26 -0.14 -6.16
CA VAL A 16 10.77 -0.53 -7.49
C VAL A 16 11.50 0.62 -8.14
N LEU A 17 10.93 1.83 -8.15
CA LEU A 17 11.57 3.01 -8.74
C LEU A 17 12.88 3.36 -8.03
N LEU A 18 12.91 3.38 -6.70
CA LEU A 18 14.11 3.64 -5.91
C LEU A 18 15.20 2.57 -6.13
N ALA A 19 14.81 1.31 -6.26
CA ALA A 19 15.75 0.23 -6.56
C ALA A 19 16.33 0.37 -7.97
N ARG A 20 15.51 0.75 -8.95
CA ARG A 20 15.98 0.99 -10.32
C ARG A 20 16.91 2.19 -10.43
N GLU A 21 16.68 3.26 -9.70
CA GLU A 21 17.61 4.38 -9.63
C GLU A 21 19.01 3.94 -9.15
N GLN A 22 19.04 2.97 -8.23
CA GLN A 22 20.30 2.36 -7.76
C GLN A 22 20.89 1.32 -8.73
N GLY A 23 20.31 1.15 -9.93
CA GLY A 23 20.76 0.22 -10.95
C GLY A 23 20.38 -1.23 -10.71
N LEU A 24 19.45 -1.52 -9.80
CA LEU A 24 18.94 -2.87 -9.58
C LEU A 24 17.93 -3.26 -10.68
N PRO A 25 18.07 -4.43 -11.33
CA PRO A 25 17.24 -4.82 -12.47
C PRO A 25 15.90 -5.43 -12.04
N VAL A 26 15.17 -4.75 -11.16
CA VAL A 26 13.87 -5.20 -10.67
C VAL A 26 12.75 -4.74 -11.59
N VAL A 27 11.71 -5.57 -11.74
CA VAL A 27 10.54 -5.30 -12.58
C VAL A 27 9.28 -5.68 -11.81
N TYR A 28 8.32 -4.77 -11.75
CA TYR A 28 6.99 -5.03 -11.23
C TYR A 28 6.14 -5.69 -12.33
N VAL A 29 5.52 -6.82 -12.05
CA VAL A 29 4.93 -7.69 -13.06
C VAL A 29 3.46 -8.02 -12.87
N ALA A 30 2.91 -7.75 -11.69
CA ALA A 30 1.48 -7.85 -11.45
C ALA A 30 1.08 -7.05 -10.20
N ALA A 31 0.00 -6.28 -10.28
CA ALA A 31 -0.56 -5.58 -9.13
C ALA A 31 -1.31 -6.57 -8.22
N TRP A 32 -1.05 -6.49 -6.93
CA TRP A 32 -1.87 -7.12 -5.90
C TRP A 32 -2.95 -6.15 -5.44
N TYR A 33 -2.56 -4.97 -4.95
CA TYR A 33 -3.48 -3.90 -4.63
C TYR A 33 -3.78 -3.08 -5.88
N GLN A 34 -5.06 -2.96 -6.21
CA GLN A 34 -5.54 -2.13 -7.33
C GLN A 34 -5.76 -0.68 -6.90
N GLU A 35 -6.02 -0.46 -5.62
CA GLU A 35 -6.12 0.84 -5.00
C GLU A 35 -5.00 1.06 -3.99
N TYR A 36 -4.48 2.29 -3.91
CA TYR A 36 -3.44 2.63 -2.95
C TYR A 36 -3.98 2.54 -1.52
N PRO A 37 -3.40 1.66 -0.68
CA PRO A 37 -4.04 1.24 0.57
C PRO A 37 -3.82 2.20 1.74
N VAL A 38 -3.19 3.35 1.52
CA VAL A 38 -2.83 4.29 2.58
C VAL A 38 -3.89 5.37 2.75
N GLY A 39 -4.13 5.76 3.99
CA GLY A 39 -4.99 6.87 4.37
C GLY A 39 -4.51 7.53 5.66
N VAL A 40 -5.23 8.57 6.05
CA VAL A 40 -5.11 9.21 7.36
C VAL A 40 -6.42 8.97 8.11
N VAL A 41 -6.33 8.46 9.33
CA VAL A 41 -7.50 8.27 10.21
C VAL A 41 -7.41 9.20 11.40
N SER A 42 -8.53 9.72 11.84
CA SER A 42 -8.70 10.44 13.11
C SER A 42 -9.93 9.94 13.85
N LEU A 43 -10.02 10.15 15.16
CA LEU A 43 -11.29 9.98 15.87
C LEU A 43 -12.27 11.07 15.39
N ALA A 44 -13.55 10.71 15.21
CA ALA A 44 -14.54 11.62 14.61
C ALA A 44 -14.70 12.94 15.40
N GLU A 45 -14.43 12.92 16.71
CA GLU A 45 -14.45 14.10 17.57
C GLU A 45 -13.33 15.12 17.26
N ALA A 46 -12.25 14.69 16.60
CA ALA A 46 -11.17 15.58 16.18
C ALA A 46 -11.56 16.47 15.00
N GLY A 47 -12.59 16.07 14.23
CA GLY A 47 -13.10 16.83 13.09
C GLY A 47 -12.14 16.97 11.91
N ILE A 48 -11.17 16.05 11.78
CA ILE A 48 -10.19 15.99 10.67
C ILE A 48 -10.80 15.12 9.58
N THR A 49 -11.42 15.73 8.59
CA THR A 49 -12.18 15.05 7.52
C THR A 49 -11.60 15.27 6.13
N THR A 50 -10.75 16.27 5.97
CA THR A 50 -10.06 16.63 4.72
C THR A 50 -8.59 16.90 4.98
N PRO A 51 -7.71 16.86 3.96
CA PRO A 51 -6.30 17.23 4.15
C PRO A 51 -6.11 18.66 4.67
N GLN A 52 -7.05 19.56 4.38
CA GLN A 52 -6.98 20.96 4.82
C GLN A 52 -7.17 21.12 6.34
N ASP A 53 -7.64 20.09 7.02
CA ASP A 53 -7.80 20.07 8.49
C ASP A 53 -6.51 19.60 9.20
N LEU A 54 -5.52 19.10 8.46
CA LEU A 54 -4.25 18.57 9.01
C LEU A 54 -3.26 19.64 9.49
N PRO A 55 -3.19 20.87 8.92
CA PRO A 55 -2.19 21.87 9.36
C PRO A 55 -2.29 22.17 10.86
N GLY A 56 -1.15 21.99 11.55
CA GLY A 56 -1.04 22.18 13.00
C GLY A 56 -1.46 20.98 13.84
N ALA A 57 -2.05 19.94 13.24
CA ALA A 57 -2.39 18.70 13.95
C ALA A 57 -1.14 17.85 14.20
N ILE A 58 -1.18 17.07 15.28
CA ILE A 58 -0.18 16.03 15.57
C ILE A 58 -0.56 14.78 14.79
N VAL A 59 0.23 14.43 13.78
CA VAL A 59 -0.01 13.25 12.93
C VAL A 59 1.02 12.16 13.22
N GLY A 60 0.55 10.98 13.61
CA GLY A 60 1.38 9.80 13.81
C GLY A 60 1.63 9.06 12.51
N ILE A 61 2.84 8.55 12.30
CA ILE A 61 3.19 7.70 11.16
C ILE A 61 4.08 6.54 11.63
N PRO A 62 3.98 5.33 11.04
CA PRO A 62 4.84 4.20 11.42
C PRO A 62 6.33 4.52 11.34
N GLY A 63 6.74 5.23 10.30
CA GLY A 63 8.11 5.66 10.07
C GLY A 63 8.20 6.55 8.83
N LEU A 64 9.30 7.29 8.70
CA LEU A 64 9.53 8.21 7.58
C LEU A 64 10.12 7.47 6.35
N TYR A 65 9.46 6.37 5.94
CA TYR A 65 9.85 5.54 4.81
C TYR A 65 8.67 4.69 4.30
N GLY A 66 8.82 4.13 3.10
CA GLY A 66 7.87 3.19 2.50
C GLY A 66 6.55 3.83 2.11
N ALA A 67 5.58 2.97 1.76
CA ALA A 67 4.30 3.38 1.20
C ALA A 67 3.53 4.39 2.07
N SER A 68 3.55 4.22 3.41
CA SER A 68 2.87 5.14 4.33
C SER A 68 3.41 6.56 4.22
N TYR A 69 4.74 6.71 4.22
CA TYR A 69 5.39 8.03 4.15
C TYR A 69 5.23 8.67 2.76
N ILE A 70 5.45 7.90 1.69
CA ILE A 70 5.30 8.37 0.32
C ILE A 70 3.85 8.76 0.04
N GLY A 71 2.88 7.91 0.43
CA GLY A 71 1.46 8.19 0.25
C GLY A 71 0.99 9.42 1.04
N PHE A 72 1.47 9.59 2.26
CA PHE A 72 1.15 10.79 3.05
C PHE A 72 1.69 12.07 2.40
N ASN A 73 2.94 12.08 1.95
CA ASN A 73 3.51 13.24 1.24
C ASN A 73 2.79 13.50 -0.09
N ALA A 74 2.41 12.45 -0.82
CA ALA A 74 1.60 12.58 -2.03
C ALA A 74 0.23 13.25 -1.73
N LEU A 75 -0.43 12.86 -0.64
CA LEU A 75 -1.67 13.48 -0.18
C LEU A 75 -1.47 14.96 0.14
N LEU A 76 -0.42 15.30 0.90
CA LEU A 76 -0.11 16.70 1.23
C LEU A 76 0.13 17.53 -0.03
N ASN A 77 0.97 17.04 -0.96
CA ASN A 77 1.25 17.73 -2.22
C ASN A 77 -0.02 17.93 -3.05
N ALA A 78 -0.88 16.92 -3.18
CA ALA A 78 -2.15 17.02 -3.90
C ALA A 78 -3.11 18.05 -3.28
N ALA A 79 -2.99 18.26 -1.97
CA ALA A 79 -3.76 19.25 -1.22
C ALA A 79 -3.09 20.64 -1.16
N ASN A 80 -1.94 20.84 -1.82
CA ASN A 80 -1.08 22.03 -1.72
C ASN A 80 -0.58 22.33 -0.30
N LEU A 81 -0.29 21.27 0.44
CA LEU A 81 0.32 21.31 1.77
C LEU A 81 1.74 20.72 1.71
N SER A 82 2.51 20.97 2.76
CA SER A 82 3.85 20.41 2.93
C SER A 82 4.00 19.74 4.28
N GLU A 83 5.00 18.87 4.43
CA GLU A 83 5.30 18.22 5.72
C GLU A 83 5.59 19.26 6.84
N SER A 84 6.12 20.44 6.48
CA SER A 84 6.39 21.52 7.46
C SER A 84 5.12 22.13 8.06
N ASP A 85 3.94 21.89 7.47
CA ASP A 85 2.67 22.38 8.00
C ASP A 85 2.10 21.44 9.09
N ILE A 86 2.74 20.27 9.29
CA ILE A 86 2.25 19.15 10.12
C ILE A 86 3.26 18.88 11.26
N ASP A 87 2.78 18.59 12.48
CA ASP A 87 3.61 17.98 13.53
C ASP A 87 3.66 16.46 13.30
N LEU A 88 4.52 16.02 12.36
CA LEU A 88 4.63 14.61 11.98
C LEU A 88 5.53 13.85 12.95
N ARG A 89 4.99 12.78 13.57
CA ARG A 89 5.69 11.98 14.58
C ARG A 89 5.81 10.51 14.17
N SER A 90 7.03 9.99 14.18
CA SER A 90 7.25 8.56 14.02
C SER A 90 6.87 7.82 15.31
N ILE A 91 5.81 7.01 15.25
CA ILE A 91 5.21 6.30 16.39
C ILE A 91 5.34 4.78 16.32
N GLY A 92 6.07 4.25 15.31
CA GLY A 92 6.06 2.82 15.02
C GLY A 92 4.67 2.34 14.61
N TYR A 93 4.38 1.06 14.85
CA TYR A 93 3.08 0.45 14.52
C TYR A 93 2.09 0.54 15.70
N ASN A 94 2.03 1.71 16.36
CA ASN A 94 1.17 1.98 17.52
C ASN A 94 0.07 3.00 17.21
N GLN A 95 -0.40 3.05 15.95
CA GLN A 95 -1.36 4.06 15.48
C GLN A 95 -2.65 4.05 16.31
N VAL A 96 -3.25 2.86 16.50
CA VAL A 96 -4.50 2.70 17.27
C VAL A 96 -4.33 3.19 18.72
N GLU A 97 -3.30 2.71 19.41
CA GLU A 97 -3.05 3.12 20.80
C GLU A 97 -2.76 4.62 20.91
N SER A 98 -1.98 5.17 19.98
CA SER A 98 -1.62 6.59 19.97
C SER A 98 -2.82 7.51 19.75
N LEU A 99 -3.78 7.10 18.92
CA LEU A 99 -5.05 7.81 18.71
C LEU A 99 -5.94 7.74 19.93
N VAL A 100 -6.22 6.53 20.43
CA VAL A 100 -7.15 6.31 21.55
C VAL A 100 -6.64 6.97 22.84
N THR A 101 -5.32 7.05 23.03
CA THR A 101 -4.72 7.73 24.20
C THR A 101 -4.51 9.24 24.00
N GLY A 102 -4.84 9.78 22.82
CA GLY A 102 -4.66 11.20 22.50
C GLY A 102 -3.20 11.66 22.36
N GLN A 103 -2.29 10.74 22.09
CA GLN A 103 -0.89 11.08 21.80
C GLN A 103 -0.73 11.73 20.41
N VAL A 104 -1.63 11.40 19.48
CA VAL A 104 -1.76 11.99 18.16
C VAL A 104 -3.23 12.29 17.87
N GLU A 105 -3.50 13.26 17.02
CA GLU A 105 -4.85 13.68 16.61
C GLU A 105 -5.30 12.93 15.35
N ALA A 106 -4.33 12.56 14.50
CA ALA A 106 -4.55 11.73 13.33
C ALA A 106 -3.38 10.75 13.15
N ALA A 107 -3.56 9.69 12.39
CA ALA A 107 -2.52 8.73 12.10
C ALA A 107 -2.56 8.25 10.65
N VAL A 108 -1.37 8.07 10.07
CA VAL A 108 -1.22 7.43 8.75
C VAL A 108 -1.34 5.92 8.91
N ILE A 109 -2.25 5.33 8.15
CA ILE A 109 -2.68 3.94 8.33
C ILE A 109 -2.80 3.18 6.99
N TYR A 110 -2.99 1.87 7.10
CA TYR A 110 -3.51 1.05 6.02
C TYR A 110 -5.02 0.90 6.16
N LEU A 111 -5.77 1.27 5.12
CA LEU A 111 -7.23 1.38 5.11
C LEU A 111 -7.96 0.12 5.58
N ALA A 112 -7.38 -1.06 5.33
CA ALA A 112 -7.98 -2.33 5.71
C ALA A 112 -7.69 -2.76 7.15
N ASN A 113 -6.80 -2.10 7.89
CA ASN A 113 -6.33 -2.57 9.20
C ASN A 113 -6.79 -1.67 10.35
N GLU A 114 -6.13 -0.54 10.56
CA GLU A 114 -6.36 0.29 11.75
C GLU A 114 -7.81 0.77 11.91
N PRO A 115 -8.55 1.16 10.85
CA PRO A 115 -9.96 1.53 11.00
C PRO A 115 -10.83 0.39 11.51
N VAL A 116 -10.58 -0.85 11.07
CA VAL A 116 -11.30 -2.03 11.55
C VAL A 116 -11.04 -2.26 13.03
N VAL A 117 -9.78 -2.16 13.45
CA VAL A 117 -9.40 -2.31 14.85
C VAL A 117 -10.05 -1.22 15.72
N LEU A 118 -10.02 0.05 15.28
CA LEU A 118 -10.67 1.16 16.00
C LEU A 118 -12.18 0.94 16.12
N HIS A 119 -12.87 0.56 15.04
CA HIS A 119 -14.29 0.22 15.08
C HIS A 119 -14.60 -0.94 16.05
N SER A 120 -13.74 -1.97 16.10
CA SER A 120 -13.93 -3.09 17.02
C SER A 120 -13.82 -2.69 18.49
N GLN A 121 -13.11 -1.59 18.78
CA GLN A 121 -13.00 -0.97 20.10
C GLN A 121 -14.14 0.02 20.41
N GLY A 122 -15.05 0.23 19.44
CA GLY A 122 -16.21 1.14 19.60
C GLY A 122 -15.92 2.59 19.20
N GLU A 123 -14.75 2.85 18.60
CA GLU A 123 -14.38 4.19 18.15
C GLU A 123 -15.05 4.55 16.82
N ASN A 124 -15.54 5.79 16.73
CA ASN A 124 -15.99 6.38 15.47
C ASN A 124 -14.82 7.15 14.84
N VAL A 125 -14.56 6.91 13.57
CA VAL A 125 -13.42 7.49 12.87
C VAL A 125 -13.82 8.19 11.57
N ASP A 126 -13.06 9.23 11.23
CA ASP A 126 -13.03 9.83 9.89
C ASP A 126 -11.77 9.36 9.17
N ILE A 127 -11.87 9.16 7.86
CA ILE A 127 -10.78 8.61 7.04
C ILE A 127 -10.59 9.49 5.80
N ILE A 128 -9.37 9.93 5.58
CA ILE A 128 -8.91 10.61 4.37
C ILE A 128 -8.11 9.59 3.56
N ARG A 129 -8.60 9.16 2.40
CA ARG A 129 -7.96 8.16 1.55
C ARG A 129 -7.00 8.86 0.57
N VAL A 130 -5.78 8.40 0.47
CA VAL A 130 -4.82 8.94 -0.52
C VAL A 130 -5.35 8.77 -1.94
N ALA A 131 -5.98 7.63 -2.23
CA ALA A 131 -6.51 7.31 -3.55
C ALA A 131 -7.63 8.26 -4.05
N ASP A 132 -8.31 8.97 -3.16
CA ASP A 132 -9.32 9.98 -3.53
C ASP A 132 -8.68 11.26 -4.10
N TYR A 133 -7.40 11.49 -3.87
CA TYR A 133 -6.66 12.68 -4.28
C TYR A 133 -5.62 12.41 -5.37
N LEU A 134 -4.99 11.25 -5.35
CA LEU A 134 -3.96 10.89 -6.32
C LEU A 134 -3.93 9.37 -6.54
N HIS A 135 -4.02 8.96 -7.81
CA HIS A 135 -3.82 7.57 -8.19
C HIS A 135 -2.33 7.23 -8.16
N LEU A 136 -1.96 6.26 -7.32
CA LEU A 136 -0.58 5.79 -7.16
C LEU A 136 -0.51 4.27 -7.34
N VAL A 137 0.62 3.80 -7.87
CA VAL A 137 0.90 2.37 -7.90
C VAL A 137 1.15 1.83 -6.50
N ALA A 138 0.45 0.76 -6.15
CA ALA A 138 0.48 0.14 -4.82
C ALA A 138 1.38 -1.11 -4.78
N ASN A 139 1.14 -2.00 -3.81
CA ASN A 139 1.88 -3.24 -3.64
C ASN A 139 1.55 -4.26 -4.74
N GLY A 140 2.56 -4.94 -5.22
CA GLY A 140 2.41 -5.99 -6.22
C GLY A 140 3.61 -6.94 -6.28
N LEU A 141 3.54 -7.84 -7.24
CA LEU A 141 4.57 -8.84 -7.48
C LEU A 141 5.75 -8.22 -8.24
N VAL A 142 6.93 -8.36 -7.68
CA VAL A 142 8.19 -7.91 -8.25
C VAL A 142 9.09 -9.09 -8.55
N THR A 143 9.75 -9.04 -9.70
CA THR A 143 10.79 -9.98 -10.11
C THR A 143 11.99 -9.19 -10.67
N ASN A 144 12.83 -9.83 -11.48
CA ASN A 144 13.97 -9.19 -12.15
C ASN A 144 13.96 -9.45 -13.66
N GLU A 145 14.69 -8.62 -14.41
CA GLU A 145 14.79 -8.69 -15.87
C GLU A 145 15.25 -10.08 -16.39
N LYS A 146 16.08 -10.79 -15.60
CA LYS A 146 16.52 -12.14 -15.96
C LYS A 146 15.36 -13.13 -15.94
N MET A 147 14.43 -13.01 -14.98
CA MET A 147 13.23 -13.84 -14.91
C MET A 147 12.30 -13.53 -16.09
N VAL A 148 12.05 -12.25 -16.35
CA VAL A 148 11.23 -11.77 -17.47
C VAL A 148 11.74 -12.30 -18.81
N SER A 149 13.05 -12.19 -19.07
CA SER A 149 13.63 -12.57 -20.37
C SER A 149 13.88 -14.07 -20.55
N ARG A 150 14.24 -14.78 -19.47
CA ARG A 150 14.70 -16.20 -19.56
C ARG A 150 13.66 -17.23 -19.18
N GLN A 151 12.65 -16.84 -18.41
CA GLN A 151 11.64 -17.78 -17.90
C GLN A 151 10.20 -17.21 -18.01
N PRO A 152 9.80 -16.66 -19.19
CA PRO A 152 8.51 -15.99 -19.36
C PRO A 152 7.31 -16.89 -19.05
N GLU A 153 7.37 -18.18 -19.41
CA GLU A 153 6.29 -19.13 -19.17
C GLU A 153 6.11 -19.43 -17.68
N LYS A 154 7.21 -19.53 -16.93
CA LYS A 154 7.14 -19.70 -15.46
C LYS A 154 6.57 -18.45 -14.80
N LEU A 155 6.94 -17.26 -15.30
CA LEU A 155 6.41 -15.99 -14.83
C LEU A 155 4.90 -15.91 -15.07
N ARG A 156 4.42 -16.23 -16.29
CA ARG A 156 2.99 -16.29 -16.62
C ARG A 156 2.22 -17.23 -15.69
N ALA A 157 2.75 -18.44 -15.50
CA ALA A 157 2.12 -19.42 -14.64
C ALA A 157 2.02 -18.94 -13.17
N PHE A 158 3.06 -18.25 -12.67
CA PHE A 158 3.06 -17.72 -11.31
C PHE A 158 2.06 -16.56 -11.17
N ILE A 159 2.03 -15.62 -12.12
CA ILE A 159 1.07 -14.50 -12.12
C ILE A 159 -0.36 -15.02 -12.23
N ALA A 160 -0.62 -15.99 -13.11
CA ALA A 160 -1.95 -16.60 -13.23
C ALA A 160 -2.41 -17.25 -11.92
N ALA A 161 -1.51 -17.93 -11.20
CA ALA A 161 -1.83 -18.51 -9.89
C ALA A 161 -2.08 -17.42 -8.82
N LEU A 162 -1.31 -16.34 -8.82
CA LEU A 162 -1.51 -15.21 -7.90
C LEU A 162 -2.85 -14.52 -8.16
N THR A 163 -3.13 -14.18 -9.42
CA THR A 163 -4.38 -13.50 -9.78
C THR A 163 -5.60 -14.38 -9.54
N GLN A 164 -5.50 -15.70 -9.79
CA GLN A 164 -6.55 -16.65 -9.44
C GLN A 164 -6.78 -16.70 -7.94
N GLY A 165 -5.71 -16.72 -7.12
CA GLY A 165 -5.84 -16.68 -5.66
C GLY A 165 -6.53 -15.42 -5.15
N ILE A 166 -6.32 -14.26 -5.77
CA ILE A 166 -7.05 -13.02 -5.47
C ILE A 166 -8.54 -13.18 -5.78
N VAL A 167 -8.86 -13.74 -6.94
CA VAL A 167 -10.26 -13.98 -7.37
C VAL A 167 -10.94 -14.98 -6.43
N ASP A 168 -10.27 -16.08 -6.08
CA ASP A 168 -10.82 -17.13 -5.20
C ASP A 168 -11.05 -16.58 -3.79
N ALA A 169 -10.10 -15.81 -3.24
CA ALA A 169 -10.24 -15.16 -1.93
C ALA A 169 -11.45 -14.21 -1.88
N ALA A 170 -11.72 -13.55 -2.98
CA ALA A 170 -12.85 -12.65 -3.09
C ALA A 170 -14.18 -13.39 -3.29
N ALA A 171 -14.16 -14.53 -3.98
CA ALA A 171 -15.33 -15.36 -4.18
C ALA A 171 -15.77 -16.06 -2.89
N ASP A 172 -14.82 -16.50 -2.07
CA ASP A 172 -15.08 -17.11 -0.75
C ASP A 172 -14.07 -16.61 0.31
N PRO A 173 -14.32 -15.43 0.92
CA PRO A 173 -13.47 -14.90 1.98
C PRO A 173 -13.41 -15.82 3.22
N SER A 174 -14.42 -16.65 3.44
CA SER A 174 -14.44 -17.59 4.57
C SER A 174 -13.43 -18.72 4.37
N GLU A 175 -13.41 -19.32 3.17
CA GLU A 175 -12.40 -20.31 2.81
C GLU A 175 -11.00 -19.70 2.81
N ALA A 176 -10.84 -18.50 2.24
CA ALA A 176 -9.57 -17.79 2.24
C ALA A 176 -9.02 -17.56 3.66
N TYR A 177 -9.88 -17.18 4.61
CA TYR A 177 -9.48 -17.05 6.02
C TYR A 177 -9.03 -18.41 6.61
N GLN A 178 -9.77 -19.50 6.36
CA GLN A 178 -9.40 -20.82 6.85
C GLN A 178 -8.06 -21.31 6.29
N ILE A 179 -7.79 -21.04 5.01
CA ILE A 179 -6.50 -21.33 4.39
C ILE A 179 -5.40 -20.48 5.06
N SER A 180 -5.65 -19.21 5.32
CA SER A 180 -4.67 -18.29 5.93
C SER A 180 -4.20 -18.74 7.32
N LEU A 181 -5.04 -19.46 8.09
CA LEU A 181 -4.65 -20.02 9.40
C LEU A 181 -3.41 -20.94 9.33
N ALA A 182 -3.14 -21.55 8.18
CA ALA A 182 -2.00 -22.44 8.00
C ALA A 182 -0.70 -21.69 7.61
N TYR A 183 -0.80 -20.42 7.19
CA TYR A 183 0.32 -19.68 6.59
C TYR A 183 0.67 -18.38 7.32
N VAL A 184 -0.26 -17.82 8.10
CA VAL A 184 -0.06 -16.57 8.84
C VAL A 184 0.20 -16.88 10.30
N GLU A 185 1.40 -16.54 10.76
CA GLU A 185 1.78 -16.76 12.17
C GLU A 185 0.83 -16.01 13.12
N ASN A 186 0.47 -16.67 14.21
CA ASN A 186 -0.37 -16.15 15.29
C ASN A 186 -1.79 -15.73 14.86
N LEU A 187 -2.22 -16.00 13.61
CA LEU A 187 -3.59 -15.66 13.18
C LEU A 187 -4.65 -16.40 13.99
N ALA A 188 -4.37 -17.65 14.42
CA ALA A 188 -5.28 -18.43 15.23
C ALA A 188 -5.45 -17.90 16.68
N ASP A 189 -4.53 -17.06 17.15
CA ASP A 189 -4.55 -16.46 18.49
C ASP A 189 -5.17 -15.03 18.46
N ALA A 190 -5.41 -14.47 17.27
CA ALA A 190 -6.02 -13.16 17.09
C ALA A 190 -7.56 -13.22 17.17
N ASP A 191 -8.20 -12.07 17.34
CA ASP A 191 -9.67 -11.99 17.27
C ASP A 191 -10.15 -12.33 15.85
N GLU A 192 -10.83 -13.47 15.72
CA GLU A 192 -11.30 -13.98 14.43
C GLU A 192 -12.23 -12.99 13.73
N THR A 193 -13.11 -12.31 14.45
CA THR A 193 -14.07 -11.37 13.86
C THR A 193 -13.35 -10.19 13.23
N VAL A 194 -12.40 -9.62 13.96
CA VAL A 194 -11.55 -8.50 13.47
C VAL A 194 -10.72 -8.93 12.27
N GLN A 195 -10.09 -10.11 12.32
CA GLN A 195 -9.25 -10.59 11.21
C GLN A 195 -10.04 -10.90 9.94
N ARG A 196 -11.26 -11.41 10.08
CA ARG A 196 -12.17 -11.62 8.93
C ARG A 196 -12.61 -10.29 8.30
N GLU A 197 -12.85 -9.28 9.11
CA GLU A 197 -13.19 -7.95 8.62
C GLU A 197 -11.99 -7.28 7.93
N ILE A 198 -10.78 -7.38 8.49
CA ILE A 198 -9.53 -6.94 7.85
C ILE A 198 -9.35 -7.61 6.47
N LEU A 199 -9.58 -8.92 6.38
CA LEU A 199 -9.53 -9.63 5.10
C LEU A 199 -10.58 -9.09 4.11
N ALA A 200 -11.81 -8.88 4.56
CA ALA A 200 -12.88 -8.36 3.72
C ALA A 200 -12.58 -6.94 3.19
N GLU A 201 -12.06 -6.05 4.04
CA GLU A 201 -11.63 -4.71 3.62
C GLU A 201 -10.42 -4.76 2.68
N SER A 202 -9.47 -5.67 2.93
CA SER A 202 -8.32 -5.90 2.03
C SER A 202 -8.78 -6.34 0.64
N ILE A 203 -9.72 -7.28 0.56
CA ILE A 203 -10.28 -7.77 -0.71
C ILE A 203 -10.90 -6.63 -1.53
N LYS A 204 -11.56 -5.66 -0.91
CA LYS A 204 -12.10 -4.50 -1.62
C LYS A 204 -11.00 -3.70 -2.34
N LEU A 205 -9.84 -3.54 -1.71
CA LEU A 205 -8.69 -2.83 -2.29
C LEU A 205 -7.99 -3.62 -3.41
N TRP A 206 -8.18 -4.95 -3.48
CA TRP A 206 -7.60 -5.82 -4.52
C TRP A 206 -8.44 -5.90 -5.78
N GLN A 207 -9.73 -5.54 -5.74
CA GLN A 207 -10.74 -5.84 -6.76
C GLN A 207 -11.25 -4.64 -7.55
N THR A 208 -10.66 -3.47 -7.45
CA THR A 208 -11.18 -2.26 -8.12
C THR A 208 -10.97 -2.22 -9.63
N GLY A 209 -10.36 -3.26 -10.22
CA GLY A 209 -10.07 -3.34 -11.66
C GLY A 209 -9.78 -4.76 -12.14
N GLN A 210 -8.98 -4.88 -13.19
CA GLN A 210 -8.50 -6.17 -13.70
C GLN A 210 -7.40 -6.71 -12.76
N PRO A 211 -7.60 -7.89 -12.12
CA PRO A 211 -6.60 -8.46 -11.23
C PRO A 211 -5.23 -8.59 -11.91
N GLY A 212 -4.20 -8.09 -11.25
CA GLY A 212 -2.84 -8.11 -11.76
C GLY A 212 -2.44 -6.92 -12.66
N TYR A 213 -3.39 -6.22 -13.26
CA TYR A 213 -3.08 -5.07 -14.11
C TYR A 213 -2.57 -3.88 -13.30
N SER A 214 -1.52 -3.25 -13.78
CA SER A 214 -0.94 -2.03 -13.17
C SER A 214 -1.12 -0.84 -14.12
N ASP A 215 -1.85 0.19 -13.65
CA ASP A 215 -2.14 1.36 -14.45
C ASP A 215 -0.88 2.23 -14.64
N PRO A 216 -0.48 2.53 -15.89
CA PRO A 216 0.65 3.41 -16.19
C PRO A 216 0.56 4.79 -15.50
N THR A 217 -0.64 5.36 -15.37
CA THR A 217 -0.84 6.65 -14.70
C THR A 217 -0.37 6.63 -13.24
N GLY A 218 -0.59 5.50 -12.55
CA GLY A 218 -0.10 5.33 -11.17
C GLY A 218 1.41 5.37 -11.07
N TRP A 219 2.12 4.86 -12.10
CA TRP A 219 3.58 4.90 -12.18
C TRP A 219 4.11 6.31 -12.47
N GLU A 220 3.49 7.03 -13.40
CA GLU A 220 3.82 8.42 -13.71
C GLU A 220 3.66 9.31 -12.47
N ASN A 221 2.53 9.18 -11.79
CA ASN A 221 2.27 9.94 -10.57
C ASN A 221 3.25 9.58 -9.45
N MET A 222 3.53 8.29 -9.23
CA MET A 222 4.50 7.85 -8.23
C MET A 222 5.89 8.41 -8.51
N GLN A 223 6.35 8.38 -9.77
CA GLN A 223 7.62 8.97 -10.16
C GLN A 223 7.67 10.47 -9.87
N ASN A 224 6.60 11.20 -10.20
CA ASN A 224 6.53 12.64 -9.94
C ASN A 224 6.60 12.94 -8.43
N VAL A 225 5.87 12.19 -7.61
CA VAL A 225 5.94 12.31 -6.14
C VAL A 225 7.36 12.09 -5.62
N LEU A 226 8.04 11.06 -6.11
CA LEU A 226 9.41 10.75 -5.67
C LEU A 226 10.42 11.82 -6.12
N LEU A 227 10.22 12.43 -7.30
CA LEU A 227 11.02 13.55 -7.79
C LEU A 227 10.78 14.80 -6.93
N ASP A 228 9.54 15.14 -6.64
CA ASP A 228 9.16 16.28 -5.81
C ASP A 228 9.71 16.16 -4.38
N MET A 229 9.74 14.94 -3.83
CA MET A 229 10.36 14.64 -2.55
C MET A 229 11.91 14.62 -2.59
N GLY A 230 12.52 14.70 -3.78
CA GLY A 230 13.98 14.58 -3.95
C GLY A 230 14.52 13.17 -3.69
N LEU A 231 13.66 12.15 -3.71
CA LEU A 231 14.02 10.75 -3.55
C LEU A 231 14.47 10.10 -4.85
N LEU A 232 14.07 10.65 -6.00
CA LEU A 232 14.65 10.39 -7.32
C LEU A 232 15.42 11.61 -7.79
N SER A 233 16.58 11.39 -8.39
CA SER A 233 17.41 12.46 -8.94
C SER A 233 17.00 12.87 -10.36
N GLN A 234 16.31 11.99 -11.07
CA GLN A 234 15.84 12.18 -12.45
C GLN A 234 14.70 11.22 -12.77
N SER A 235 13.96 11.51 -13.86
CA SER A 235 12.95 10.59 -14.38
C SER A 235 13.59 9.30 -14.89
N LEU A 236 12.95 8.19 -14.60
CA LEU A 236 13.33 6.84 -15.03
C LEU A 236 12.50 6.42 -16.25
N ASP A 237 13.03 5.46 -16.99
CA ASP A 237 12.27 4.76 -18.03
C ASP A 237 11.27 3.78 -17.35
N LEU A 238 10.00 4.16 -17.32
CA LEU A 238 8.96 3.37 -16.69
C LEU A 238 8.66 2.05 -17.42
N GLU A 239 8.95 1.95 -18.72
CA GLU A 239 8.82 0.69 -19.48
C GLU A 239 9.75 -0.40 -18.95
N GLN A 240 10.83 0.00 -18.28
CA GLN A 240 11.72 -0.94 -17.59
C GLN A 240 11.29 -1.24 -16.16
N ALA A 241 10.50 -0.36 -15.52
CA ALA A 241 10.10 -0.50 -14.12
C ALA A 241 8.95 -1.49 -13.95
N PHE A 242 8.02 -1.53 -14.91
CA PHE A 242 6.88 -2.45 -14.84
C PHE A 242 6.48 -2.97 -16.23
N THR A 243 5.71 -4.07 -16.23
CA THR A 243 5.08 -4.59 -17.44
C THR A 243 3.77 -5.33 -17.09
N ASN A 244 2.78 -5.19 -17.98
CA ASN A 244 1.53 -5.94 -17.93
C ASN A 244 1.50 -7.14 -18.90
N ASP A 245 2.60 -7.45 -19.60
CA ASP A 245 2.66 -8.48 -20.66
C ASP A 245 2.37 -9.90 -20.17
N PHE A 246 2.40 -10.12 -18.87
CA PHE A 246 2.24 -11.41 -18.22
C PHE A 246 0.91 -11.55 -17.46
N VAL A 247 0.15 -10.47 -17.40
CA VAL A 247 -1.18 -10.45 -16.75
C VAL A 247 -2.19 -11.14 -17.67
N PRO A 248 -3.05 -12.06 -17.16
CA PRO A 248 -4.04 -12.79 -17.94
C PRO A 248 -5.07 -11.91 -18.64
#